data_60c762ddb4d7283a866b95b49bbeca77
#
_entry.id   60c762ddb4d7283a866b95b49bbeca77
#
_cell.length_a   1.000
_cell.length_b   1.000
_cell.length_c   1.000
_cell.angle_alpha   90.00
_cell.angle_beta   90.00
_cell.angle_gamma   90.00
#
_symmetry.space_group_name_H-M   'P 1'
#
loop_
_entity.id
_entity.type
_entity.pdbx_description
1 polymer ?
#
loop_
_entity_poly.entity_id
_entity_poly.type
_entity_poly.pdbx_seq_one_letter_code
_entity_poly.pdbx_strand_id
1 'polypeptide(L)'
;MAEIEKFRGALIGGACGDALGYPLQGLSVSRIEHKYGPFGLRTLVRSSKFGNEAPVTGNTQLALATIDGLLWADAKKMEETDGIYRGYMRWFYSQTGVEPRRGQKSWMRRQPHEREICLVREKFMHFRRNPEEGLLNAFAGDAIGTTKSKVNDSKGSGVLQRAVPVGLLYEGESKTAFETAVKIAAYSHSNPVAYYSAGALAALISCLAKGMTLPKSLERVHSLLNKVHKADSITTLLSAAEQQAHDHPAGKEEPWAHIDSIHSLGSGDQADEALAIAVYACLAVDDPIDSVVVAANHDGNSPVTASLTGAIQGVRFGEVFVPSYWKDLVEGKETVLGLADKLFHLRQKKLRRRETADKAETKEDVKKEKTEKKETEKPATGKTATKKPGAKKAKTGKE
;
A
#
# COMPACT_ATOMS: atom_id res chain seq x y z
N MET A 1 -8.95 -11.95 -16.16
CA MET A 1 -8.15 -12.30 -14.95
C MET A 1 -9.07 -12.23 -13.74
N ALA A 2 -9.08 -13.23 -12.89
CA ALA A 2 -9.85 -13.19 -11.65
C ALA A 2 -9.30 -12.10 -10.70
N GLU A 3 -10.17 -11.42 -9.94
CA GLU A 3 -9.73 -10.32 -9.06
C GLU A 3 -8.70 -10.78 -8.02
N ILE A 4 -8.85 -11.99 -7.47
CA ILE A 4 -7.91 -12.56 -6.49
C ILE A 4 -6.48 -12.72 -7.07
N GLU A 5 -6.38 -13.00 -8.37
CA GLU A 5 -5.08 -13.17 -9.05
C GLU A 5 -4.24 -11.88 -9.03
N LYS A 6 -4.89 -10.72 -9.02
CA LYS A 6 -4.20 -9.43 -8.88
C LYS A 6 -3.56 -9.27 -7.50
N PHE A 7 -4.24 -9.70 -6.45
CA PHE A 7 -3.75 -9.64 -5.07
C PHE A 7 -2.58 -10.60 -4.87
N ARG A 8 -2.74 -11.85 -5.31
CA ARG A 8 -1.67 -12.85 -5.29
C ARG A 8 -0.49 -12.38 -6.12
N GLY A 9 -0.74 -11.94 -7.36
CA GLY A 9 0.30 -11.44 -8.26
C GLY A 9 1.10 -10.28 -7.67
N ALA A 10 0.43 -9.27 -7.09
CA ALA A 10 1.11 -8.14 -6.48
C ALA A 10 2.03 -8.54 -5.33
N LEU A 11 1.58 -9.42 -4.46
CA LEU A 11 2.34 -9.80 -3.26
C LEU A 11 3.44 -10.81 -3.57
N ILE A 12 3.15 -11.83 -4.39
CA ILE A 12 4.18 -12.82 -4.76
C ILE A 12 5.20 -12.24 -5.75
N GLY A 13 4.75 -11.40 -6.69
CA GLY A 13 5.63 -10.67 -7.60
C GLY A 13 6.57 -9.73 -6.84
N GLY A 14 6.02 -8.99 -5.88
CA GLY A 14 6.81 -8.14 -4.99
C GLY A 14 7.83 -8.93 -4.16
N ALA A 15 7.45 -10.06 -3.59
CA ALA A 15 8.35 -10.92 -2.82
C ALA A 15 9.45 -11.54 -3.71
N CYS A 16 9.11 -12.00 -4.91
CA CYS A 16 10.10 -12.51 -5.87
C CYS A 16 11.07 -11.43 -6.35
N GLY A 17 10.57 -10.21 -6.62
CA GLY A 17 11.44 -9.07 -6.96
C GLY A 17 12.39 -8.70 -5.81
N ASP A 18 11.89 -8.65 -4.57
CA ASP A 18 12.70 -8.43 -3.36
C ASP A 18 13.81 -9.48 -3.24
N ALA A 19 13.47 -10.78 -3.40
CA ALA A 19 14.41 -11.89 -3.33
C ALA A 19 15.41 -11.90 -4.51
N LEU A 20 15.01 -11.42 -5.70
CA LEU A 20 15.90 -11.29 -6.86
C LEU A 20 16.94 -10.17 -6.62
N GLY A 21 16.49 -9.01 -6.15
CA GLY A 21 17.37 -7.88 -5.91
C GLY A 21 18.31 -8.04 -4.70
N TYR A 22 17.92 -8.83 -3.70
CA TYR A 22 18.67 -8.94 -2.44
C TYR A 22 20.14 -9.36 -2.60
N PRO A 23 20.52 -10.37 -3.41
CA PRO A 23 21.91 -10.75 -3.62
C PRO A 23 22.74 -9.74 -4.42
N LEU A 24 22.08 -8.72 -5.01
CA LEU A 24 22.72 -7.66 -5.79
C LEU A 24 23.00 -6.40 -4.96
N GLN A 25 22.33 -6.24 -3.83
CA GLN A 25 22.45 -5.06 -2.99
C GLN A 25 23.89 -4.77 -2.58
N GLY A 26 24.36 -3.55 -2.88
CA GLY A 26 25.72 -3.11 -2.59
C GLY A 26 26.81 -3.63 -3.54
N LEU A 27 26.42 -4.29 -4.64
CA LEU A 27 27.34 -4.65 -5.73
C LEU A 27 27.35 -3.53 -6.76
N SER A 28 28.52 -3.22 -7.33
CA SER A 28 28.61 -2.35 -8.51
C SER A 28 28.11 -3.09 -9.77
N VAL A 29 27.66 -2.34 -10.78
CA VAL A 29 27.26 -2.89 -12.08
C VAL A 29 28.30 -3.86 -12.63
N SER A 30 29.59 -3.47 -12.63
CA SER A 30 30.66 -4.34 -13.11
C SER A 30 30.83 -5.64 -12.32
N ARG A 31 30.55 -5.63 -11.00
CA ARG A 31 30.56 -6.86 -10.19
C ARG A 31 29.36 -7.74 -10.47
N ILE A 32 28.21 -7.16 -10.74
CA ILE A 32 27.00 -7.91 -11.12
C ILE A 32 27.24 -8.59 -12.45
N GLU A 33 27.71 -7.85 -13.46
CA GLU A 33 28.03 -8.38 -14.79
C GLU A 33 29.09 -9.49 -14.73
N HIS A 34 30.18 -9.26 -13.99
CA HIS A 34 31.23 -10.27 -13.82
C HIS A 34 30.70 -11.56 -13.19
N LYS A 35 29.79 -11.46 -12.21
CA LYS A 35 29.26 -12.59 -11.45
C LYS A 35 28.16 -13.35 -12.17
N TYR A 36 27.28 -12.65 -12.89
CA TYR A 36 26.06 -13.20 -13.45
C TYR A 36 26.02 -13.15 -15.00
N GLY A 37 27.05 -12.57 -15.62
CA GLY A 37 27.20 -12.53 -17.06
C GLY A 37 26.44 -11.38 -17.73
N PRO A 38 26.40 -11.37 -19.09
CA PRO A 38 25.89 -10.26 -19.89
C PRO A 38 24.37 -10.02 -19.72
N PHE A 39 23.65 -10.97 -19.19
CA PHE A 39 22.20 -10.85 -18.97
C PHE A 39 21.84 -10.54 -17.51
N GLY A 40 22.82 -10.31 -16.66
CA GLY A 40 22.62 -10.05 -15.23
C GLY A 40 22.03 -11.25 -14.47
N LEU A 41 21.56 -11.01 -13.26
CA LEU A 41 20.86 -12.01 -12.45
C LEU A 41 19.40 -12.15 -12.91
N ARG A 42 19.05 -13.31 -13.45
CA ARG A 42 17.71 -13.58 -14.02
C ARG A 42 16.91 -14.63 -13.24
N THR A 43 17.45 -15.12 -12.14
CA THR A 43 16.75 -16.14 -11.30
C THR A 43 17.06 -15.93 -9.82
N LEU A 44 16.18 -16.44 -8.97
CA LEU A 44 16.33 -16.33 -7.53
C LEU A 44 17.53 -17.17 -7.04
N VAL A 45 18.28 -16.62 -6.09
CA VAL A 45 19.47 -17.27 -5.51
C VAL A 45 19.13 -17.92 -4.20
N ARG A 46 19.32 -19.23 -4.12
CA ARG A 46 19.14 -20.01 -2.88
C ARG A 46 20.18 -19.62 -1.83
N SER A 47 19.78 -19.63 -0.59
CA SER A 47 20.70 -19.44 0.55
C SER A 47 20.60 -20.60 1.53
N SER A 48 21.69 -21.32 1.70
CA SER A 48 21.78 -22.41 2.70
C SER A 48 21.56 -21.91 4.14
N LYS A 49 21.88 -20.63 4.38
CA LYS A 49 21.64 -19.96 5.66
C LYS A 49 20.15 -19.81 5.99
N PHE A 50 19.31 -19.78 4.97
CA PHE A 50 17.87 -19.51 5.08
C PHE A 50 17.04 -20.68 4.52
N GLY A 51 17.35 -21.90 4.88
CA GLY A 51 16.54 -23.08 4.53
C GLY A 51 16.61 -23.51 3.05
N ASN A 52 17.61 -23.07 2.30
CA ASN A 52 17.74 -23.32 0.86
C ASN A 52 16.67 -22.60 0.00
N GLU A 53 16.02 -21.60 0.56
CA GLU A 53 15.10 -20.70 -0.14
C GLU A 53 15.81 -19.42 -0.56
N ALA A 54 15.19 -18.65 -1.44
CA ALA A 54 15.62 -17.31 -1.82
C ALA A 54 15.06 -16.29 -0.80
N PRO A 55 15.92 -15.67 0.00
CA PRO A 55 15.48 -14.86 1.12
C PRO A 55 14.84 -13.55 0.69
N VAL A 56 13.73 -13.18 1.32
CA VAL A 56 13.11 -11.86 1.22
C VAL A 56 13.69 -10.89 2.26
N THR A 57 13.56 -9.59 2.07
CA THR A 57 14.06 -8.57 3.00
C THR A 57 12.97 -8.00 3.92
N GLY A 58 13.30 -6.95 4.68
CA GLY A 58 12.35 -6.17 5.46
C GLY A 58 11.21 -5.56 4.63
N ASN A 59 11.40 -5.37 3.32
CA ASN A 59 10.38 -4.84 2.42
C ASN A 59 9.15 -5.77 2.37
N THR A 60 9.38 -7.04 2.04
CA THR A 60 8.32 -8.06 2.03
C THR A 60 7.75 -8.26 3.43
N GLN A 61 8.61 -8.36 4.46
CA GLN A 61 8.15 -8.52 5.84
C GLN A 61 7.19 -7.40 6.28
N LEU A 62 7.48 -6.13 5.95
CA LEU A 62 6.64 -4.99 6.29
C LEU A 62 5.34 -4.93 5.46
N ALA A 63 5.36 -5.38 4.20
CA ALA A 63 4.13 -5.53 3.43
C ALA A 63 3.18 -6.56 4.09
N LEU A 64 3.71 -7.70 4.54
CA LEU A 64 2.93 -8.71 5.26
C LEU A 64 2.45 -8.20 6.63
N ALA A 65 3.29 -7.44 7.35
CA ALA A 65 2.89 -6.81 8.61
C ALA A 65 1.78 -5.76 8.42
N THR A 66 1.73 -5.08 7.26
CA THR A 66 0.61 -4.21 6.89
C THR A 66 -0.69 -5.00 6.77
N ILE A 67 -0.66 -6.16 6.10
CA ILE A 67 -1.84 -7.03 5.95
C ILE A 67 -2.29 -7.57 7.32
N ASP A 68 -1.36 -8.05 8.14
CA ASP A 68 -1.63 -8.48 9.51
C ASP A 68 -2.37 -7.39 10.31
N GLY A 69 -1.89 -6.15 10.22
CA GLY A 69 -2.51 -5.00 10.86
C GLY A 69 -3.92 -4.69 10.34
N LEU A 70 -4.14 -4.77 9.03
CA LEU A 70 -5.46 -4.58 8.42
C LEU A 70 -6.46 -5.65 8.86
N LEU A 71 -6.04 -6.92 8.90
CA LEU A 71 -6.85 -8.03 9.42
C LEU A 71 -7.15 -7.86 10.91
N TRP A 72 -6.18 -7.36 11.67
CA TRP A 72 -6.39 -7.05 13.09
C TRP A 72 -7.43 -5.95 13.28
N ALA A 73 -7.32 -4.87 12.49
CA ALA A 73 -8.28 -3.77 12.52
C ALA A 73 -9.71 -4.25 12.27
N ASP A 74 -9.94 -5.07 11.24
CA ASP A 74 -11.25 -5.64 10.95
C ASP A 74 -11.77 -6.55 12.07
N ALA A 75 -10.91 -7.42 12.62
CA ALA A 75 -11.28 -8.34 13.68
C ALA A 75 -11.67 -7.63 14.99
N LYS A 76 -11.09 -6.47 15.27
CA LYS A 76 -11.32 -5.67 16.48
C LYS A 76 -12.19 -4.43 16.25
N LYS A 77 -12.64 -4.18 15.03
CA LYS A 77 -13.43 -3.00 14.63
C LYS A 77 -12.75 -1.69 15.06
N MET A 78 -11.46 -1.56 14.76
CA MET A 78 -10.67 -0.35 14.98
C MET A 78 -10.28 0.28 13.63
N GLU A 79 -9.73 1.48 13.67
CA GLU A 79 -9.15 2.13 12.49
C GLU A 79 -8.04 1.28 11.86
N GLU A 80 -8.00 1.21 10.53
CA GLU A 80 -7.00 0.43 9.80
C GLU A 80 -5.58 0.85 10.15
N THR A 81 -5.34 2.16 10.25
CA THR A 81 -4.03 2.71 10.58
C THR A 81 -3.54 2.32 11.97
N ASP A 82 -4.44 2.21 12.95
CA ASP A 82 -4.11 1.72 14.30
C ASP A 82 -3.74 0.22 14.29
N GLY A 83 -4.50 -0.57 13.52
CA GLY A 83 -4.18 -1.98 13.33
C GLY A 83 -2.83 -2.18 12.67
N ILE A 84 -2.53 -1.40 11.60
CA ILE A 84 -1.25 -1.43 10.88
C ILE A 84 -0.09 -1.05 11.81
N TYR A 85 -0.25 -0.01 12.63
CA TYR A 85 0.77 0.37 13.62
C TYR A 85 1.10 -0.80 14.56
N ARG A 86 0.09 -1.53 15.05
CA ARG A 86 0.29 -2.72 15.87
C ARG A 86 1.02 -3.83 15.13
N GLY A 87 0.71 -4.05 13.85
CA GLY A 87 1.44 -4.96 12.96
C GLY A 87 2.92 -4.59 12.86
N TYR A 88 3.23 -3.30 12.70
CA TYR A 88 4.62 -2.81 12.64
C TYR A 88 5.34 -2.97 13.98
N MET A 89 4.69 -2.77 15.11
CA MET A 89 5.29 -2.99 16.43
C MET A 89 5.59 -4.48 16.68
N ARG A 90 4.77 -5.39 16.16
CA ARG A 90 5.04 -6.84 16.19
C ARG A 90 6.23 -7.20 15.29
N TRP A 91 6.30 -6.59 14.09
CA TRP A 91 7.47 -6.73 13.22
C TRP A 91 8.72 -6.17 13.90
N PHE A 92 8.67 -5.00 14.52
CA PHE A 92 9.78 -4.42 15.26
C PHE A 92 10.28 -5.37 16.37
N TYR A 93 9.38 -5.99 17.11
CA TYR A 93 9.73 -7.02 18.07
C TYR A 93 10.48 -8.20 17.41
N SER A 94 9.99 -8.68 16.28
CA SER A 94 10.64 -9.80 15.57
C SER A 94 12.07 -9.47 15.10
N GLN A 95 12.36 -8.17 14.86
CA GLN A 95 13.66 -7.69 14.41
C GLN A 95 14.65 -7.41 15.56
N THR A 96 14.16 -7.05 16.72
CA THR A 96 14.96 -6.51 17.82
C THR A 96 14.91 -7.35 19.10
N GLY A 97 13.89 -8.19 19.27
CA GLY A 97 13.58 -8.87 20.51
C GLY A 97 13.06 -7.94 21.62
N VAL A 98 12.89 -6.64 21.32
CA VAL A 98 12.42 -5.67 22.32
C VAL A 98 10.91 -5.79 22.44
N GLU A 99 10.43 -6.19 23.63
CA GLU A 99 9.00 -6.29 23.91
C GLU A 99 8.32 -4.92 23.76
N PRO A 100 7.06 -4.91 23.28
CA PRO A 100 6.25 -3.71 23.28
C PRO A 100 6.16 -3.11 24.70
N ARG A 101 6.01 -1.80 24.75
CA ARG A 101 5.93 -1.05 26.01
C ARG A 101 4.82 -1.56 26.92
N ARG A 102 4.84 -1.09 28.16
CA ARG A 102 3.80 -1.41 29.14
C ARG A 102 2.41 -1.12 28.59
N GLY A 103 1.52 -2.13 28.60
CA GLY A 103 0.19 -2.10 27.98
C GLY A 103 0.13 -2.70 26.56
N GLN A 104 1.26 -2.86 25.87
CA GLN A 104 1.33 -3.44 24.53
C GLN A 104 1.70 -4.93 24.51
N LYS A 105 2.13 -5.50 25.65
CA LYS A 105 2.55 -6.92 25.74
C LYS A 105 1.48 -7.90 25.25
N SER A 106 0.19 -7.56 25.39
CA SER A 106 -0.92 -8.36 24.88
C SER A 106 -0.94 -8.46 23.34
N TRP A 107 -0.29 -7.53 22.63
CA TRP A 107 -0.20 -7.54 21.17
C TRP A 107 0.64 -8.71 20.68
N MET A 108 1.58 -9.21 21.46
CA MET A 108 2.41 -10.36 21.11
C MET A 108 1.69 -11.70 21.23
N ARG A 109 0.51 -11.73 21.86
CA ARG A 109 -0.33 -12.93 21.91
C ARG A 109 -0.99 -13.15 20.56
N ARG A 110 -1.33 -14.42 20.26
CA ARG A 110 -2.11 -14.79 19.08
C ARG A 110 -3.42 -13.97 19.02
N GLN A 111 -3.67 -13.33 17.90
CA GLN A 111 -4.85 -12.49 17.66
C GLN A 111 -5.97 -13.31 16.98
N PRO A 112 -7.25 -12.85 17.04
CA PRO A 112 -8.38 -13.61 16.46
C PRO A 112 -8.28 -13.89 14.96
N HIS A 113 -7.62 -13.02 14.18
CA HIS A 113 -7.45 -13.18 12.74
C HIS A 113 -6.36 -14.21 12.36
N GLU A 114 -5.52 -14.63 13.30
CA GLU A 114 -4.34 -15.50 13.10
C GLU A 114 -4.65 -16.99 13.27
N ARG A 115 -5.86 -17.43 12.96
CA ARG A 115 -6.25 -18.84 13.12
C ARG A 115 -5.40 -19.80 12.29
N GLU A 116 -5.09 -19.40 11.05
CA GLU A 116 -4.35 -20.19 10.08
C GLU A 116 -2.89 -19.69 9.96
N ILE A 117 -2.70 -18.39 9.73
CA ILE A 117 -1.39 -17.75 9.57
C ILE A 117 -1.16 -16.84 10.77
N CYS A 118 -0.05 -17.07 11.46
CA CYS A 118 0.40 -16.23 12.58
C CYS A 118 1.78 -15.67 12.27
N LEU A 119 1.81 -14.47 11.68
CA LEU A 119 3.00 -13.86 11.11
C LEU A 119 4.16 -13.75 12.11
N VAL A 120 3.88 -13.47 13.37
CA VAL A 120 4.87 -13.39 14.46
C VAL A 120 5.57 -14.75 14.73
N ARG A 121 5.05 -15.86 14.23
CA ARG A 121 5.63 -17.22 14.38
C ARG A 121 6.40 -17.68 13.15
N GLU A 122 6.28 -16.96 12.05
CA GLU A 122 7.00 -17.27 10.83
C GLU A 122 8.50 -17.00 11.01
N LYS A 123 9.34 -18.01 10.78
CA LYS A 123 10.79 -17.92 11.02
C LYS A 123 11.44 -16.79 10.26
N PHE A 124 11.06 -16.60 8.99
CA PHE A 124 11.66 -15.58 8.14
C PHE A 124 11.36 -14.15 8.64
N MET A 125 10.31 -13.94 9.41
CA MET A 125 9.99 -12.64 10.02
C MET A 125 10.99 -12.24 11.12
N HIS A 126 11.76 -13.18 11.68
CA HIS A 126 12.76 -12.93 12.71
C HIS A 126 14.19 -12.73 12.17
N PHE A 127 14.38 -12.84 10.87
CA PHE A 127 15.66 -12.54 10.26
C PHE A 127 15.77 -11.06 9.95
N ARG A 128 16.73 -10.38 10.61
CA ARG A 128 17.06 -8.99 10.34
C ARG A 128 17.89 -8.91 9.06
N ARG A 129 17.31 -8.35 8.01
CA ARG A 129 17.92 -8.23 6.67
C ARG A 129 17.92 -6.79 6.21
N ASN A 130 18.92 -6.06 6.62
CA ASN A 130 19.18 -4.66 6.29
C ASN A 130 17.94 -3.74 6.40
N PRO A 131 17.14 -3.80 7.49
CA PRO A 131 16.12 -2.81 7.69
C PRO A 131 16.79 -1.44 7.86
N GLU A 132 16.16 -0.43 7.29
CA GLU A 132 16.62 0.94 7.43
C GLU A 132 16.72 1.33 8.91
N GLU A 133 17.87 1.86 9.34
CA GLU A 133 18.10 2.19 10.75
C GLU A 133 17.16 3.28 11.24
N GLY A 134 16.89 4.28 10.39
CA GLY A 134 15.91 5.33 10.68
C GLY A 134 14.51 4.81 10.98
N LEU A 135 14.09 3.75 10.30
CA LEU A 135 12.82 3.06 10.55
C LEU A 135 12.80 2.34 11.91
N LEU A 136 13.87 1.62 12.24
CA LEU A 136 13.97 0.95 13.54
C LEU A 136 13.99 1.95 14.69
N ASN A 137 14.75 3.05 14.55
CA ASN A 137 14.82 4.12 15.55
C ASN A 137 13.47 4.81 15.74
N ALA A 138 12.70 5.03 14.67
CA ALA A 138 11.37 5.59 14.77
C ALA A 138 10.41 4.70 15.58
N PHE A 139 10.46 3.38 15.37
CA PHE A 139 9.63 2.44 16.13
C PHE A 139 10.13 2.19 17.56
N ALA A 140 11.42 2.36 17.82
CA ALA A 140 11.99 2.33 19.17
C ALA A 140 11.62 3.58 19.98
N GLY A 141 11.38 4.70 19.32
CA GLY A 141 11.06 5.99 19.94
C GLY A 141 9.68 6.01 20.64
N ASP A 142 9.46 7.01 21.54
CA ASP A 142 8.23 7.16 22.30
C ASP A 142 7.07 7.78 21.53
N ALA A 143 7.37 8.55 20.50
CA ALA A 143 6.39 9.24 19.68
C ALA A 143 6.03 8.43 18.43
N ILE A 144 4.75 8.46 18.07
CA ILE A 144 4.29 7.97 16.78
C ILE A 144 4.45 9.11 15.77
N GLY A 145 5.20 8.86 14.69
CA GLY A 145 5.37 9.82 13.61
C GLY A 145 4.03 10.13 12.91
N THR A 146 3.88 11.36 12.50
CA THR A 146 2.77 11.82 11.66
C THR A 146 3.29 12.83 10.66
N THR A 147 2.48 13.22 9.67
CA THR A 147 2.85 14.30 8.73
C THR A 147 3.05 15.66 9.40
N LYS A 148 2.59 15.82 10.65
CA LYS A 148 2.72 17.05 11.46
C LYS A 148 3.77 16.93 12.56
N SER A 149 3.98 15.72 13.08
CA SER A 149 4.92 15.42 14.18
C SER A 149 6.04 14.53 13.64
N LYS A 150 7.21 15.12 13.41
CA LYS A 150 8.37 14.42 12.85
C LYS A 150 9.04 13.53 13.90
N VAL A 151 9.42 12.32 13.49
CA VAL A 151 10.30 11.40 14.25
C VAL A 151 11.69 11.31 13.65
N ASN A 152 11.85 11.71 12.37
CA ASN A 152 13.13 11.82 11.66
C ASN A 152 12.96 12.67 10.39
N ASP A 153 13.96 12.69 9.52
CA ASP A 153 13.88 13.31 8.18
C ASP A 153 14.24 12.32 7.06
N SER A 154 14.02 11.02 7.29
CA SER A 154 14.30 9.97 6.32
C SER A 154 13.45 10.12 5.08
N LYS A 155 14.11 10.05 3.91
CA LYS A 155 13.52 9.93 2.57
C LYS A 155 13.55 8.48 2.07
N GLY A 156 13.99 7.54 2.90
CA GLY A 156 14.31 6.17 2.52
C GLY A 156 13.18 5.42 1.81
N SER A 157 13.57 4.58 0.88
CA SER A 157 12.64 3.79 0.04
C SER A 157 12.00 2.58 0.76
N GLY A 158 12.51 2.19 1.94
CA GLY A 158 11.93 1.12 2.77
C GLY A 158 10.48 1.36 3.22
N VAL A 159 9.95 2.56 2.95
CA VAL A 159 8.55 2.92 3.20
C VAL A 159 7.59 2.38 2.15
N LEU A 160 8.06 2.03 0.94
CA LEU A 160 7.20 1.86 -0.23
C LEU A 160 6.44 0.53 -0.25
N GLN A 161 7.13 -0.61 -0.13
CA GLN A 161 6.50 -1.91 -0.34
C GLN A 161 5.30 -2.16 0.58
N ARG A 162 5.32 -1.62 1.80
CA ARG A 162 4.20 -1.70 2.75
C ARG A 162 2.95 -0.91 2.34
N ALA A 163 3.05 -0.04 1.32
CA ALA A 163 1.91 0.69 0.76
C ALA A 163 1.11 -0.16 -0.26
N VAL A 164 1.71 -1.21 -0.84
CA VAL A 164 1.06 -2.10 -1.81
C VAL A 164 -0.23 -2.72 -1.26
N PRO A 165 -0.27 -3.32 -0.05
CA PRO A 165 -1.50 -3.87 0.51
C PRO A 165 -2.61 -2.82 0.72
N VAL A 166 -2.24 -1.57 1.00
CA VAL A 166 -3.18 -0.46 1.13
C VAL A 166 -3.83 -0.15 -0.23
N GLY A 167 -3.03 -0.08 -1.30
CA GLY A 167 -3.54 0.11 -2.65
C GLY A 167 -4.52 -0.98 -3.07
N LEU A 168 -4.20 -2.24 -2.77
CA LEU A 168 -5.08 -3.39 -3.04
C LEU A 168 -6.38 -3.33 -2.23
N LEU A 169 -6.31 -3.01 -0.94
CA LEU A 169 -7.50 -2.89 -0.08
C LEU A 169 -8.48 -1.84 -0.59
N TYR A 170 -7.95 -0.71 -1.06
CA TYR A 170 -8.71 0.43 -1.59
C TYR A 170 -8.75 0.44 -3.13
N GLU A 171 -8.98 -0.72 -3.73
CA GLU A 171 -9.14 -0.90 -5.18
C GLU A 171 -10.15 0.11 -5.78
N GLY A 172 -9.68 0.94 -6.72
CA GLY A 172 -10.47 2.00 -7.35
C GLY A 172 -10.69 3.27 -6.51
N GLU A 173 -10.22 3.28 -5.28
CA GLU A 173 -10.34 4.41 -4.35
C GLU A 173 -8.98 5.11 -4.16
N SER A 174 -8.37 5.53 -5.26
CA SER A 174 -6.99 6.02 -5.31
C SER A 174 -6.67 7.14 -4.31
N LYS A 175 -7.63 8.04 -4.01
CA LYS A 175 -7.46 9.09 -3.01
C LYS A 175 -7.36 8.51 -1.60
N THR A 176 -8.26 7.60 -1.23
CA THR A 176 -8.26 6.94 0.08
C THR A 176 -6.99 6.09 0.26
N ALA A 177 -6.58 5.37 -0.79
CA ALA A 177 -5.34 4.61 -0.81
C ALA A 177 -4.12 5.53 -0.55
N PHE A 178 -4.04 6.66 -1.27
CA PHE A 178 -3.01 7.67 -1.11
C PHE A 178 -2.95 8.19 0.33
N GLU A 179 -4.06 8.69 0.85
CA GLU A 179 -4.13 9.29 2.19
C GLU A 179 -3.81 8.29 3.31
N THR A 180 -4.27 7.04 3.17
CA THR A 180 -3.96 5.98 4.14
C THR A 180 -2.49 5.60 4.12
N ALA A 181 -1.90 5.43 2.92
CA ALA A 181 -0.49 5.12 2.77
C ALA A 181 0.41 6.25 3.30
N VAL A 182 0.06 7.51 3.07
CA VAL A 182 0.74 8.68 3.65
C VAL A 182 0.77 8.59 5.18
N LYS A 183 -0.37 8.29 5.81
CA LYS A 183 -0.46 8.17 7.28
C LYS A 183 0.46 7.07 7.83
N ILE A 184 0.40 5.86 7.25
CA ILE A 184 1.21 4.73 7.74
C ILE A 184 2.70 4.87 7.44
N ALA A 185 3.05 5.56 6.34
CA ALA A 185 4.43 5.89 6.01
C ALA A 185 5.03 6.86 7.03
N ALA A 186 4.27 7.86 7.43
CA ALA A 186 4.69 8.88 8.39
C ALA A 186 5.01 8.32 9.78
N TYR A 187 4.55 7.11 10.14
CA TYR A 187 4.92 6.46 11.41
C TYR A 187 6.43 6.31 11.60
N SER A 188 7.17 6.17 10.51
CA SER A 188 8.61 5.93 10.54
C SER A 188 9.43 6.82 9.61
N HIS A 189 8.80 7.53 8.65
CA HIS A 189 9.46 8.39 7.68
C HIS A 189 8.75 9.73 7.64
N SER A 190 9.33 10.75 8.23
CA SER A 190 8.67 12.05 8.39
C SER A 190 9.00 13.07 7.29
N ASN A 191 9.82 12.68 6.30
CA ASN A 191 10.08 13.51 5.13
C ASN A 191 8.92 13.39 4.12
N PRO A 192 8.42 14.52 3.55
CA PRO A 192 7.37 14.52 2.54
C PRO A 192 7.65 13.62 1.33
N VAL A 193 8.89 13.56 0.87
CA VAL A 193 9.31 12.70 -0.24
C VAL A 193 8.96 11.25 0.06
N ALA A 194 9.29 10.73 1.25
CA ALA A 194 9.03 9.35 1.59
C ALA A 194 7.54 9.04 1.69
N TYR A 195 6.78 9.81 2.50
CA TYR A 195 5.38 9.46 2.71
C TYR A 195 4.47 9.76 1.52
N TYR A 196 4.77 10.78 0.69
CA TYR A 196 4.00 11.02 -0.53
C TYR A 196 4.33 10.01 -1.64
N SER A 197 5.57 9.53 -1.75
CA SER A 197 5.91 8.43 -2.66
C SER A 197 5.17 7.14 -2.29
N ALA A 198 5.03 6.84 -0.99
CA ALA A 198 4.21 5.72 -0.54
C ALA A 198 2.72 5.92 -0.88
N GLY A 199 2.21 7.14 -0.72
CA GLY A 199 0.86 7.52 -1.17
C GLY A 199 0.68 7.33 -2.68
N ALA A 200 1.63 7.80 -3.48
CA ALA A 200 1.65 7.68 -4.94
C ALA A 200 1.63 6.21 -5.38
N LEU A 201 2.45 5.36 -4.77
CA LEU A 201 2.45 3.92 -5.04
C LEU A 201 1.11 3.28 -4.68
N ALA A 202 0.54 3.56 -3.51
CA ALA A 202 -0.76 3.01 -3.12
C ALA A 202 -1.88 3.43 -4.08
N ALA A 203 -1.87 4.69 -4.53
CA ALA A 203 -2.82 5.19 -5.52
C ALA A 203 -2.64 4.49 -6.88
N LEU A 204 -1.39 4.28 -7.32
CA LEU A 204 -1.05 3.55 -8.54
C LEU A 204 -1.60 2.12 -8.49
N ILE A 205 -1.28 1.38 -7.43
CA ILE A 205 -1.76 0.01 -7.20
C ILE A 205 -3.30 -0.04 -7.16
N SER A 206 -3.95 0.93 -6.50
CA SER A 206 -5.41 1.04 -6.45
C SER A 206 -6.05 1.20 -7.83
N CYS A 207 -5.47 2.04 -8.69
CA CYS A 207 -5.93 2.25 -10.06
C CYS A 207 -5.74 1.00 -10.92
N LEU A 208 -4.56 0.38 -10.87
CA LEU A 208 -4.23 -0.84 -11.60
C LEU A 208 -5.10 -2.02 -11.17
N ALA A 209 -5.33 -2.20 -9.86
CA ALA A 209 -6.22 -3.23 -9.33
C ALA A 209 -7.64 -3.07 -9.89
N LYS A 210 -8.13 -1.84 -10.07
CA LYS A 210 -9.42 -1.55 -10.72
C LYS A 210 -9.44 -1.84 -12.22
N GLY A 211 -8.27 -2.11 -12.83
CA GLY A 211 -8.14 -2.43 -14.25
C GLY A 211 -7.83 -1.22 -15.14
N MET A 212 -7.40 -0.10 -14.56
CA MET A 212 -6.87 1.00 -15.36
C MET A 212 -5.52 0.61 -15.98
N THR A 213 -5.21 1.16 -17.14
CA THR A 213 -3.89 1.00 -17.76
C THR A 213 -2.83 1.75 -16.95
N LEU A 214 -1.56 1.35 -17.08
CA LEU A 214 -0.45 1.98 -16.35
C LEU A 214 -0.37 3.50 -16.65
N PRO A 215 -0.40 3.97 -17.92
CA PRO A 215 -0.39 5.41 -18.21
C PRO A 215 -1.57 6.17 -17.56
N LYS A 216 -2.80 5.67 -17.69
CA LYS A 216 -3.96 6.31 -17.03
C LYS A 216 -3.86 6.33 -15.51
N SER A 217 -3.25 5.31 -14.93
CA SER A 217 -3.01 5.24 -13.49
C SER A 217 -1.98 6.29 -13.05
N LEU A 218 -0.94 6.54 -13.87
CA LEU A 218 0.07 7.58 -13.62
C LEU A 218 -0.54 8.98 -13.75
N GLU A 219 -1.37 9.26 -14.75
CA GLU A 219 -2.14 10.51 -14.83
C GLU A 219 -2.92 10.78 -13.54
N ARG A 220 -3.55 9.74 -12.98
CA ARG A 220 -4.27 9.86 -11.71
C ARG A 220 -3.34 10.13 -10.53
N VAL A 221 -2.17 9.50 -10.48
CA VAL A 221 -1.14 9.74 -9.46
C VAL A 221 -0.64 11.18 -9.53
N HIS A 222 -0.28 11.70 -10.72
CA HIS A 222 0.11 13.09 -10.91
C HIS A 222 -0.99 14.06 -10.43
N SER A 223 -2.24 13.77 -10.76
CA SER A 223 -3.39 14.59 -10.27
C SER A 223 -3.51 14.63 -8.74
N LEU A 224 -3.08 13.59 -8.03
CA LEU A 224 -3.05 13.57 -6.56
C LEU A 224 -1.83 14.31 -6.01
N LEU A 225 -0.65 14.09 -6.58
CA LEU A 225 0.59 14.76 -6.18
C LEU A 225 0.52 16.28 -6.36
N ASN A 226 -0.09 16.77 -7.45
CA ASN A 226 -0.28 18.19 -7.71
C ASN A 226 -1.19 18.92 -6.68
N LYS A 227 -1.87 18.16 -5.81
CA LYS A 227 -2.72 18.71 -4.73
C LYS A 227 -2.01 18.81 -3.39
N VAL A 228 -0.79 18.33 -3.29
CA VAL A 228 -0.01 18.33 -2.05
C VAL A 228 1.29 19.13 -2.23
N HIS A 229 1.67 19.86 -1.18
CA HIS A 229 2.93 20.61 -1.18
C HIS A 229 4.13 19.68 -0.94
N LYS A 230 5.27 20.02 -1.51
CA LYS A 230 6.55 19.29 -1.34
C LYS A 230 6.57 17.90 -2.01
N ALA A 231 5.83 17.74 -3.10
CA ALA A 231 5.84 16.54 -3.92
C ALA A 231 6.56 16.74 -5.26
N ASP A 232 7.20 17.90 -5.47
CA ASP A 232 7.80 18.29 -6.76
C ASP A 232 8.85 17.28 -7.24
N SER A 233 9.73 16.79 -6.35
CA SER A 233 10.75 15.78 -6.73
C SER A 233 10.10 14.48 -7.21
N ILE A 234 9.01 14.04 -6.58
CA ILE A 234 8.29 12.82 -6.97
C ILE A 234 7.69 13.00 -8.36
N THR A 235 7.00 14.14 -8.59
CA THR A 235 6.39 14.44 -9.89
C THR A 235 7.46 14.54 -10.99
N THR A 236 8.58 15.21 -10.70
CA THR A 236 9.69 15.36 -11.64
C THR A 236 10.29 14.01 -12.03
N LEU A 237 10.60 13.15 -11.06
CA LEU A 237 11.19 11.85 -11.33
C LEU A 237 10.22 10.89 -12.03
N LEU A 238 8.92 10.91 -11.69
CA LEU A 238 7.91 10.12 -12.41
C LEU A 238 7.79 10.56 -13.87
N SER A 239 7.74 11.89 -14.12
CA SER A 239 7.70 12.42 -15.48
C SER A 239 8.98 12.08 -16.27
N ALA A 240 10.15 12.11 -15.63
CA ALA A 240 11.40 11.69 -16.23
C ALA A 240 11.38 10.18 -16.59
N ALA A 241 10.84 9.35 -15.70
CA ALA A 241 10.70 7.91 -15.95
C ALA A 241 9.77 7.61 -17.13
N GLU A 242 8.65 8.33 -17.24
CA GLU A 242 7.71 8.22 -18.37
C GLU A 242 8.35 8.66 -19.68
N GLN A 243 9.07 9.79 -19.70
CA GLN A 243 9.77 10.29 -20.88
C GLN A 243 10.87 9.36 -21.33
N GLN A 244 11.73 8.89 -20.41
CA GLN A 244 12.82 7.99 -20.75
C GLN A 244 12.32 6.64 -21.26
N ALA A 245 11.21 6.12 -20.70
CA ALA A 245 10.60 4.90 -21.19
C ALA A 245 10.04 5.06 -22.61
N HIS A 246 9.47 6.23 -22.92
CA HIS A 246 9.01 6.57 -24.27
C HIS A 246 10.17 6.66 -25.27
N ASP A 247 11.30 7.23 -24.85
CA ASP A 247 12.47 7.44 -25.71
C ASP A 247 13.36 6.18 -25.83
N HIS A 248 13.11 5.18 -24.99
CA HIS A 248 13.89 3.94 -25.01
C HIS A 248 13.51 3.07 -26.20
N PRO A 249 14.47 2.61 -27.01
CA PRO A 249 14.16 1.77 -28.18
C PRO A 249 13.55 0.43 -27.72
N ALA A 250 12.40 0.07 -28.28
CA ALA A 250 11.76 -1.22 -28.02
C ALA A 250 12.69 -2.40 -28.37
N GLY A 251 12.60 -3.50 -27.61
CA GLY A 251 13.31 -4.75 -27.88
C GLY A 251 14.70 -4.88 -27.29
N LYS A 252 15.09 -3.99 -26.37
CA LYS A 252 16.29 -4.17 -25.55
C LYS A 252 15.89 -4.66 -24.17
N GLU A 253 16.13 -5.94 -23.93
CA GLU A 253 15.76 -6.62 -22.67
C GLU A 253 16.99 -6.86 -21.78
N GLU A 254 18.19 -6.56 -22.26
CA GLU A 254 19.39 -6.65 -21.46
C GLU A 254 19.42 -5.56 -20.40
N PRO A 255 19.60 -5.89 -19.12
CA PRO A 255 19.61 -4.91 -18.03
C PRO A 255 20.55 -3.74 -18.25
N TRP A 256 21.70 -4.01 -18.88
CA TRP A 256 22.75 -3.02 -19.12
C TRP A 256 22.34 -1.93 -20.11
N ALA A 257 21.39 -2.20 -21.02
CA ALA A 257 20.84 -1.19 -21.92
C ALA A 257 20.04 -0.11 -21.18
N HIS A 258 19.59 -0.39 -19.95
CA HIS A 258 18.78 0.49 -19.12
C HIS A 258 19.56 1.25 -18.03
N ILE A 259 20.85 0.94 -17.85
CA ILE A 259 21.65 1.46 -16.72
C ILE A 259 21.71 2.98 -16.69
N ASP A 260 21.95 3.63 -17.83
CA ASP A 260 22.04 5.10 -17.89
C ASP A 260 20.70 5.75 -17.50
N SER A 261 19.59 5.18 -17.95
CA SER A 261 18.26 5.62 -17.58
C SER A 261 18.02 5.46 -16.08
N ILE A 262 18.35 4.29 -15.51
CA ILE A 262 18.21 4.02 -14.09
C ILE A 262 19.06 4.99 -13.27
N HIS A 263 20.34 5.17 -13.62
CA HIS A 263 21.24 6.10 -12.93
C HIS A 263 20.75 7.55 -12.97
N SER A 264 20.13 7.98 -14.06
CA SER A 264 19.57 9.32 -14.15
C SER A 264 18.33 9.52 -13.25
N LEU A 265 17.62 8.45 -12.91
CA LEU A 265 16.49 8.47 -11.97
C LEU A 265 16.94 8.35 -10.50
N GLY A 266 18.17 7.92 -10.26
CA GLY A 266 18.79 7.80 -8.94
C GLY A 266 19.24 6.39 -8.59
N SER A 267 19.58 6.19 -7.31
CA SER A 267 20.02 4.88 -6.79
C SER A 267 18.86 3.99 -6.33
N GLY A 268 17.69 4.55 -6.12
CA GLY A 268 16.55 3.86 -5.49
C GLY A 268 16.64 3.82 -3.96
N ASP A 269 17.61 4.50 -3.34
CA ASP A 269 17.68 4.62 -1.89
C ASP A 269 16.62 5.57 -1.35
N GLN A 270 16.29 6.63 -2.08
CA GLN A 270 15.19 7.50 -1.78
C GLN A 270 13.89 6.96 -2.37
N ALA A 271 12.77 7.28 -1.73
CA ALA A 271 11.47 6.74 -2.08
C ALA A 271 10.96 7.20 -3.46
N ASP A 272 11.22 8.44 -3.84
CA ASP A 272 10.87 8.97 -5.16
C ASP A 272 11.72 8.34 -6.27
N GLU A 273 13.02 8.14 -6.05
CA GLU A 273 13.93 7.44 -6.97
C GLU A 273 13.46 5.99 -7.22
N ALA A 274 13.23 5.24 -6.13
CA ALA A 274 12.83 3.84 -6.24
C ALA A 274 11.48 3.67 -6.96
N LEU A 275 10.53 4.56 -6.69
CA LEU A 275 9.23 4.56 -7.38
C LEU A 275 9.41 4.88 -8.87
N ALA A 276 10.24 5.86 -9.21
CA ALA A 276 10.51 6.24 -10.60
C ALA A 276 11.21 5.12 -11.39
N ILE A 277 12.22 4.46 -10.80
CA ILE A 277 12.91 3.31 -11.41
C ILE A 277 11.92 2.16 -11.67
N ALA A 278 11.05 1.85 -10.70
CA ALA A 278 10.07 0.79 -10.88
C ALA A 278 9.03 1.11 -11.97
N VAL A 279 8.57 2.36 -12.04
CA VAL A 279 7.67 2.84 -13.10
C VAL A 279 8.35 2.79 -14.45
N TYR A 280 9.60 3.29 -14.55
CA TYR A 280 10.41 3.21 -15.76
C TYR A 280 10.51 1.78 -16.28
N ALA A 281 10.93 0.84 -15.45
CA ALA A 281 11.08 -0.56 -15.83
C ALA A 281 9.75 -1.18 -16.32
N CYS A 282 8.62 -0.83 -15.68
CA CYS A 282 7.29 -1.29 -16.10
C CYS A 282 6.79 -0.68 -17.41
N LEU A 283 7.33 0.45 -17.84
CA LEU A 283 6.97 1.14 -19.09
C LEU A 283 7.93 0.82 -20.24
N ALA A 284 9.22 0.71 -19.95
CA ALA A 284 10.28 0.54 -20.96
C ALA A 284 10.46 -0.91 -21.44
N VAL A 285 9.98 -1.89 -20.65
CA VAL A 285 10.19 -3.31 -20.93
C VAL A 285 8.85 -4.03 -21.06
N ASP A 286 8.63 -4.67 -22.21
CA ASP A 286 7.34 -5.31 -22.54
C ASP A 286 7.10 -6.58 -21.74
N ASP A 287 8.11 -7.44 -21.59
CA ASP A 287 7.98 -8.66 -20.80
C ASP A 287 7.98 -8.32 -19.28
N PRO A 288 6.95 -8.74 -18.55
CA PRO A 288 6.82 -8.39 -17.13
C PRO A 288 7.92 -8.99 -16.24
N ILE A 289 8.51 -10.14 -16.60
CA ILE A 289 9.63 -10.72 -15.85
C ILE A 289 10.92 -9.99 -16.15
N ASP A 290 11.16 -9.65 -17.42
CA ASP A 290 12.33 -8.90 -17.79
C ASP A 290 12.33 -7.48 -17.22
N SER A 291 11.15 -6.87 -17.04
CA SER A 291 11.05 -5.61 -16.31
C SER A 291 11.52 -5.72 -14.85
N VAL A 292 11.20 -6.83 -14.16
CA VAL A 292 11.69 -7.10 -12.80
C VAL A 292 13.20 -7.35 -12.79
N VAL A 293 13.72 -8.05 -13.80
CA VAL A 293 15.16 -8.29 -13.99
C VAL A 293 15.91 -6.97 -14.22
N VAL A 294 15.39 -6.10 -15.08
CA VAL A 294 15.96 -4.77 -15.31
C VAL A 294 15.99 -3.95 -14.03
N ALA A 295 14.88 -3.89 -13.30
CA ALA A 295 14.79 -3.18 -12.03
C ALA A 295 15.64 -3.77 -10.90
N ALA A 296 16.12 -5.01 -11.05
CA ALA A 296 17.03 -5.64 -10.07
C ALA A 296 18.51 -5.40 -10.37
N ASN A 297 18.91 -5.36 -11.66
CA ASN A 297 20.31 -5.40 -12.07
C ASN A 297 20.93 -4.01 -12.21
N HIS A 298 21.06 -3.30 -11.09
CA HIS A 298 21.77 -2.03 -10.96
C HIS A 298 22.50 -1.95 -9.61
N ASP A 299 23.34 -0.97 -9.44
CA ASP A 299 24.21 -0.80 -8.26
C ASP A 299 23.56 -0.01 -7.09
N GLY A 300 22.26 0.24 -7.19
CA GLY A 300 21.48 0.91 -6.14
C GLY A 300 20.71 -0.06 -5.25
N ASN A 301 19.50 0.37 -4.82
CA ASN A 301 18.64 -0.40 -3.94
C ASN A 301 17.80 -1.44 -4.69
N SER A 302 18.48 -2.39 -5.32
CA SER A 302 17.90 -3.46 -6.14
C SER A 302 16.73 -4.22 -5.49
N PRO A 303 16.76 -4.57 -4.17
CA PRO A 303 15.63 -5.26 -3.55
C PRO A 303 14.34 -4.44 -3.59
N VAL A 304 14.42 -3.12 -3.35
CA VAL A 304 13.25 -2.25 -3.36
C VAL A 304 12.72 -2.06 -4.78
N THR A 305 13.58 -1.65 -5.71
CA THR A 305 13.17 -1.35 -7.09
C THR A 305 12.55 -2.57 -7.78
N ALA A 306 13.16 -3.74 -7.67
CA ALA A 306 12.63 -4.98 -8.20
C ALA A 306 11.35 -5.44 -7.50
N SER A 307 11.25 -5.25 -6.17
CA SER A 307 10.03 -5.56 -5.41
C SER A 307 8.84 -4.70 -5.87
N LEU A 308 9.05 -3.41 -6.06
CA LEU A 308 8.01 -2.50 -6.55
C LEU A 308 7.57 -2.86 -7.98
N THR A 309 8.53 -3.11 -8.86
CA THR A 309 8.27 -3.54 -10.23
C THR A 309 7.47 -4.84 -10.25
N GLY A 310 7.89 -5.85 -9.45
CA GLY A 310 7.17 -7.10 -9.31
C GLY A 310 5.75 -6.94 -8.79
N ALA A 311 5.53 -6.03 -7.84
CA ALA A 311 4.19 -5.72 -7.33
C ALA A 311 3.31 -5.04 -8.38
N ILE A 312 3.83 -4.05 -9.12
CA ILE A 312 3.12 -3.35 -10.20
C ILE A 312 2.74 -4.34 -11.31
N GLN A 313 3.69 -5.16 -11.79
CA GLN A 313 3.43 -6.17 -12.81
C GLN A 313 2.45 -7.24 -12.31
N GLY A 314 2.55 -7.61 -11.04
CA GLY A 314 1.63 -8.57 -10.42
C GLY A 314 0.18 -8.12 -10.39
N VAL A 315 -0.07 -6.83 -10.14
CA VAL A 315 -1.43 -6.27 -10.26
C VAL A 315 -1.91 -6.24 -11.71
N ARG A 316 -1.01 -5.97 -12.67
CA ARG A 316 -1.35 -5.88 -14.10
C ARG A 316 -1.64 -7.24 -14.71
N PHE A 317 -0.84 -8.25 -14.38
CA PHE A 317 -0.84 -9.55 -15.07
C PHE A 317 -1.29 -10.73 -14.20
N GLY A 318 -1.49 -10.53 -12.90
CA GLY A 318 -1.86 -11.58 -11.95
C GLY A 318 -0.69 -12.48 -11.55
N GLU A 319 -0.97 -13.51 -10.74
CA GLU A 319 0.05 -14.44 -10.25
C GLU A 319 0.77 -15.21 -11.38
N VAL A 320 0.10 -15.40 -12.50
CA VAL A 320 0.59 -16.19 -13.64
C VAL A 320 1.86 -15.62 -14.28
N PHE A 321 2.13 -14.31 -14.13
CA PHE A 321 3.34 -13.72 -14.70
C PHE A 321 4.61 -14.21 -13.98
N VAL A 322 4.51 -14.59 -12.70
CA VAL A 322 5.66 -15.06 -11.93
C VAL A 322 5.96 -16.53 -12.31
N PRO A 323 7.18 -16.84 -12.78
CA PRO A 323 7.54 -18.21 -13.10
C PRO A 323 7.37 -19.16 -11.93
N SER A 324 6.90 -20.38 -12.18
CA SER A 324 6.67 -21.38 -11.13
C SER A 324 7.93 -21.65 -10.30
N TYR A 325 9.09 -21.74 -10.94
CA TYR A 325 10.36 -21.98 -10.26
C TYR A 325 10.81 -20.80 -9.37
N TRP A 326 10.40 -19.53 -9.64
CA TRP A 326 10.61 -18.44 -8.70
C TRP A 326 9.71 -18.59 -7.49
N LYS A 327 8.41 -18.89 -7.72
CA LYS A 327 7.45 -19.11 -6.63
C LYS A 327 7.85 -20.28 -5.72
N ASP A 328 8.47 -21.33 -6.29
CA ASP A 328 8.91 -22.49 -5.52
C ASP A 328 10.21 -22.23 -4.73
N LEU A 329 10.93 -21.16 -5.05
CA LEU A 329 12.17 -20.77 -4.39
C LEU A 329 12.02 -19.65 -3.38
N VAL A 330 11.07 -18.75 -3.57
CA VAL A 330 10.94 -17.59 -2.70
C VAL A 330 10.54 -17.99 -1.29
N GLU A 331 11.23 -17.43 -0.33
CA GLU A 331 10.99 -17.67 1.10
C GLU A 331 9.60 -17.18 1.50
N GLY A 332 8.90 -17.97 2.30
CA GLY A 332 7.59 -17.61 2.84
C GLY A 332 6.43 -17.62 1.84
N LYS A 333 6.56 -18.28 0.68
CA LYS A 333 5.55 -18.35 -0.39
C LYS A 333 4.13 -18.59 0.14
N GLU A 334 3.94 -19.60 0.99
CA GLU A 334 2.61 -19.97 1.49
C GLU A 334 2.01 -18.86 2.37
N THR A 335 2.84 -18.21 3.18
CA THR A 335 2.43 -17.06 4.00
C THR A 335 2.06 -15.86 3.14
N VAL A 336 2.85 -15.57 2.10
CA VAL A 336 2.60 -14.47 1.15
C VAL A 336 1.27 -14.67 0.44
N LEU A 337 1.06 -15.85 -0.16
CA LEU A 337 -0.18 -16.16 -0.91
C LEU A 337 -1.39 -16.25 0.03
N GLY A 338 -1.25 -16.87 1.19
CA GLY A 338 -2.34 -16.97 2.17
C GLY A 338 -2.77 -15.60 2.72
N LEU A 339 -1.84 -14.68 2.92
CA LEU A 339 -2.15 -13.30 3.32
C LEU A 339 -2.74 -12.49 2.15
N ALA A 340 -2.33 -12.75 0.91
CA ALA A 340 -2.96 -12.18 -0.28
C ALA A 340 -4.45 -12.54 -0.35
N ASP A 341 -4.77 -13.81 -0.14
CA ASP A 341 -6.15 -14.29 -0.12
C ASP A 341 -6.97 -13.67 1.00
N LYS A 342 -6.39 -13.56 2.20
CA LYS A 342 -7.06 -12.90 3.34
C LYS A 342 -7.32 -11.42 3.07
N LEU A 343 -6.37 -10.71 2.44
CA LEU A 343 -6.54 -9.30 2.05
C LEU A 343 -7.65 -9.15 1.00
N PHE A 344 -7.70 -10.03 -0.01
CA PHE A 344 -8.77 -10.06 -0.99
C PHE A 344 -10.14 -10.27 -0.33
N HIS A 345 -10.26 -11.25 0.55
CA HIS A 345 -11.51 -11.49 1.27
C HIS A 345 -11.90 -10.33 2.18
N LEU A 346 -10.95 -9.66 2.81
CA LEU A 346 -11.18 -8.42 3.56
C LEU A 346 -11.75 -7.32 2.66
N ARG A 347 -11.17 -7.13 1.47
CA ARG A 347 -11.67 -6.19 0.46
C ARG A 347 -13.12 -6.51 0.06
N GLN A 348 -13.43 -7.76 -0.24
CA GLN A 348 -14.78 -8.19 -0.59
C GLN A 348 -15.78 -7.95 0.56
N LYS A 349 -15.37 -8.20 1.79
CA LYS A 349 -16.18 -7.92 2.97
C LYS A 349 -16.48 -6.42 3.14
N LYS A 350 -15.49 -5.55 2.89
CA LYS A 350 -15.68 -4.08 2.94
C LYS A 350 -16.65 -3.61 1.86
N LEU A 351 -16.58 -4.14 0.65
CA LEU A 351 -17.53 -3.83 -0.44
C LEU A 351 -18.95 -4.16 -0.04
N ARG A 352 -19.20 -5.39 0.42
CA ARG A 352 -20.55 -5.83 0.83
C ARG A 352 -21.13 -4.96 1.95
N ARG A 353 -20.28 -4.52 2.89
CA ARG A 353 -20.72 -3.63 3.99
C ARG A 353 -21.16 -2.27 3.45
N ARG A 354 -20.42 -1.69 2.48
CA ARG A 354 -20.79 -0.41 1.84
C ARG A 354 -22.10 -0.54 1.06
N GLU A 355 -22.22 -1.54 0.22
CA GLU A 355 -23.47 -1.78 -0.54
C GLU A 355 -24.69 -1.92 0.38
N THR A 356 -24.49 -2.53 1.55
CA THR A 356 -25.56 -2.69 2.53
C THR A 356 -25.90 -1.35 3.20
N ALA A 357 -24.91 -0.53 3.50
CA ALA A 357 -25.09 0.81 4.07
C ALA A 357 -25.81 1.73 3.08
N ASP A 358 -25.36 1.78 1.82
CA ASP A 358 -25.94 2.60 0.76
C ASP A 358 -27.43 2.23 0.51
N LYS A 359 -27.73 0.93 0.51
CA LYS A 359 -29.12 0.43 0.39
C LYS A 359 -29.99 0.81 1.59
N ALA A 360 -29.40 0.89 2.79
CA ALA A 360 -30.14 1.30 4.00
C ALA A 360 -30.43 2.81 3.98
N GLU A 361 -29.47 3.63 3.58
CA GLU A 361 -29.60 5.08 3.45
C GLU A 361 -30.65 5.45 2.39
N THR A 362 -30.57 4.83 1.22
CA THR A 362 -31.58 5.03 0.14
C THR A 362 -33.00 4.69 0.60
N LYS A 363 -33.19 3.63 1.41
CA LYS A 363 -34.51 3.26 1.94
C LYS A 363 -35.02 4.26 2.97
N GLU A 364 -34.12 4.84 3.76
CA GLU A 364 -34.48 5.85 4.77
C GLU A 364 -34.87 7.17 4.10
N ASP A 365 -34.16 7.58 3.05
CA ASP A 365 -34.49 8.78 2.29
C ASP A 365 -35.83 8.65 1.55
N VAL A 366 -36.09 7.50 0.92
CA VAL A 366 -37.41 7.22 0.31
C VAL A 366 -38.51 7.22 1.34
N LYS A 367 -38.27 6.78 2.58
CA LYS A 367 -39.22 6.80 3.68
C LYS A 367 -39.49 8.22 4.18
N LYS A 368 -38.49 9.06 4.29
CA LYS A 368 -38.61 10.49 4.65
C LYS A 368 -39.43 11.24 3.60
N GLU A 369 -39.12 11.05 2.32
CA GLU A 369 -39.82 11.70 1.22
C GLU A 369 -41.33 11.31 1.14
N LYS A 370 -41.65 10.04 1.45
CA LYS A 370 -43.04 9.57 1.53
C LYS A 370 -43.77 10.14 2.75
N THR A 371 -43.05 10.41 3.84
CA THR A 371 -43.64 10.99 5.06
C THR A 371 -43.94 12.48 4.87
N GLU A 372 -42.98 13.22 4.24
CA GLU A 372 -43.18 14.63 3.89
C GLU A 372 -44.33 14.85 2.90
N LYS A 373 -44.45 14.00 1.88
CA LYS A 373 -45.58 14.06 0.94
C LYS A 373 -46.92 13.79 1.63
N LYS A 374 -46.98 12.90 2.65
CA LYS A 374 -48.21 12.66 3.41
C LYS A 374 -48.60 13.79 4.34
N GLU A 375 -47.63 14.57 4.85
CA GLU A 375 -47.91 15.73 5.68
C GLU A 375 -48.38 16.93 4.87
N THR A 376 -47.93 17.09 3.62
CA THR A 376 -48.37 18.15 2.70
C THR A 376 -49.76 17.89 2.10
N GLU A 377 -50.24 16.63 2.05
CA GLU A 377 -51.54 16.25 1.53
C GLU A 377 -52.66 16.22 2.59
N LYS A 378 -52.46 16.62 3.83
CA LYS A 378 -53.54 16.74 4.80
C LYS A 378 -54.38 17.98 4.48
N PRO A 379 -55.71 17.81 4.17
CA PRO A 379 -56.58 18.95 3.89
C PRO A 379 -56.73 19.81 5.13
N ALA A 380 -56.58 21.11 4.95
CA ALA A 380 -56.85 22.11 5.99
C ALA A 380 -58.33 22.08 6.32
N THR A 381 -58.70 21.34 7.38
CA THR A 381 -60.05 21.42 7.94
C THR A 381 -60.25 22.79 8.57
N GLY A 382 -60.94 23.66 7.82
CA GLY A 382 -61.33 24.98 8.28
C GLY A 382 -62.30 24.91 9.46
N LYS A 383 -61.85 25.43 10.60
CA LYS A 383 -62.74 25.79 11.67
C LYS A 383 -63.25 27.23 11.44
N THR A 384 -64.43 27.32 10.83
CA THR A 384 -65.26 28.53 10.87
C THR A 384 -65.75 28.78 12.26
N ALA A 385 -65.17 29.75 12.97
CA ALA A 385 -65.66 30.25 14.23
C ALA A 385 -66.75 31.32 13.96
N THR A 386 -68.01 30.98 14.15
CA THR A 386 -69.12 31.89 14.23
C THR A 386 -69.03 32.82 15.44
N LYS A 387 -68.92 34.12 15.23
CA LYS A 387 -69.12 35.16 16.22
C LYS A 387 -70.56 35.29 16.58
N LYS A 388 -70.94 35.29 17.90
CA LYS A 388 -72.13 35.86 18.47
C LYS A 388 -71.77 37.10 19.31
N PRO A 389 -72.56 38.19 19.23
CA PRO A 389 -72.28 39.45 19.96
C PRO A 389 -73.14 39.55 21.25
N GLY A 390 -72.63 40.33 22.18
CA GLY A 390 -73.38 40.93 23.30
C GLY A 390 -72.96 40.41 24.69
N ALA A 391 -72.59 41.25 25.61
CA ALA A 391 -73.17 42.41 26.22
C ALA A 391 -72.19 43.06 27.20
N LYS A 392 -72.18 44.38 27.21
CA LYS A 392 -71.59 45.24 28.25
C LYS A 392 -72.08 44.94 29.64
N LYS A 393 -71.21 44.92 30.62
CA LYS A 393 -71.49 45.56 31.91
C LYS A 393 -70.20 46.02 32.60
N ALA A 394 -70.24 47.29 32.95
CA ALA A 394 -69.25 48.01 33.73
C ALA A 394 -69.36 47.67 35.24
N LYS A 395 -68.27 47.80 35.92
CA LYS A 395 -68.13 48.62 37.20
C LYS A 395 -66.90 48.17 37.95
N THR A 396 -65.97 49.11 38.12
CA THR A 396 -65.54 49.74 39.41
C THR A 396 -64.90 48.73 40.37
N GLY A 397 -63.74 48.94 40.87
CA GLY A 397 -62.99 49.98 41.43
C GLY A 397 -62.17 49.48 42.56
N LYS A 398 -61.06 50.10 42.84
CA LYS A 398 -60.27 50.13 44.09
C LYS A 398 -59.70 48.80 44.59
N GLU A 399 -58.50 48.72 44.99
CA GLU A 399 -57.46 49.62 45.57
C GLU A 399 -56.08 49.16 45.08
#